data_65b7eeba1c936618c4e5b6cac6244833
#
_entry.id   65b7eeba1c936618c4e5b6cac6244833
#
_cell.length_a   1.000
_cell.length_b   1.000
_cell.length_c   1.000
_cell.angle_alpha   90.00
_cell.angle_beta   90.00
_cell.angle_gamma   90.00
#
_symmetry.space_group_name_H-M   'P 1'
#
loop_
_entity.id
_entity.type
_entity.pdbx_description
1 polymer ?
#
loop_
_entity_poly.entity_id
_entity_poly.type
_entity_poly.pdbx_seq_one_letter_code
_entity_poly.pdbx_strand_id
1 'polypeptide(L)'
;MGNGTIPAKKMRRVICEAFEHSDYEIYIASSYLKKEDRENVHIAPRWDFHTLLEEAVLFIHHGGQNSMVEGLLHGVPQLVVPGKVFERKYNAKSIAEHHAGLVIEEHEFTAETILNKAKKIMEEDTMIASAQALGRKLVKAGGAGKIIREIHRGCS
;
A
#
# COMPACT_ATOMS: atom_id res chain seq x y z
N MET A 1 -7.08 4.20 3.17
CA MET A 1 -6.99 4.91 1.89
C MET A 1 -7.54 6.31 2.08
N GLY A 2 -6.66 7.32 2.10
CA GLY A 2 -7.07 8.72 2.31
C GLY A 2 -7.77 9.28 1.09
N ASN A 3 -8.57 10.29 1.34
CA ASN A 3 -9.20 11.22 0.40
C ASN A 3 -9.50 10.74 -1.03
N GLY A 4 -10.66 10.12 -1.23
CA GLY A 4 -11.42 10.49 -2.40
C GLY A 4 -11.56 9.49 -3.54
N THR A 5 -11.05 8.25 -3.48
CA THR A 5 -11.31 7.33 -4.59
C THR A 5 -12.41 6.32 -4.23
N ILE A 6 -12.22 5.59 -3.16
CA ILE A 6 -13.19 4.62 -2.68
C ILE A 6 -13.82 5.14 -1.38
N PRO A 7 -15.16 5.26 -1.28
CA PRO A 7 -15.80 5.62 -0.03
C PRO A 7 -15.40 4.68 1.11
N ALA A 8 -15.07 5.22 2.28
CA ALA A 8 -14.53 4.45 3.40
C ALA A 8 -15.41 3.25 3.80
N LYS A 9 -16.74 3.42 3.78
CA LYS A 9 -17.68 2.31 4.06
C LYS A 9 -17.62 1.20 3.01
N LYS A 10 -17.48 1.56 1.72
CA LYS A 10 -17.31 0.58 0.63
C LYS A 10 -15.97 -0.14 0.79
N MET A 11 -14.91 0.61 1.06
CA MET A 11 -13.58 0.03 1.30
C MET A 11 -13.60 -0.99 2.43
N ARG A 12 -14.12 -0.62 3.62
CA ARG A 12 -14.23 -1.54 4.75
C ARG A 12 -15.01 -2.80 4.37
N ARG A 13 -16.21 -2.63 3.79
CA ARG A 13 -17.06 -3.77 3.41
C ARG A 13 -16.32 -4.73 2.50
N VAL A 14 -15.71 -4.23 1.44
CA VAL A 14 -15.04 -5.04 0.42
C VAL A 14 -13.78 -5.73 0.97
N ILE A 15 -12.99 -5.06 1.79
CA ILE A 15 -11.81 -5.63 2.43
C ILE A 15 -12.21 -6.70 3.46
N CYS A 16 -13.19 -6.44 4.31
CA CYS A 16 -13.69 -7.44 5.25
C CYS A 16 -14.26 -8.66 4.52
N GLU A 17 -15.10 -8.46 3.51
CA GLU A 17 -15.65 -9.56 2.69
C GLU A 17 -14.54 -10.41 2.04
N ALA A 18 -13.42 -9.79 1.65
CA ALA A 18 -12.29 -10.52 1.06
C ALA A 18 -11.47 -11.31 2.09
N PHE A 19 -11.30 -10.82 3.33
CA PHE A 19 -10.26 -11.33 4.24
C PHE A 19 -10.72 -11.62 5.68
N GLU A 20 -11.95 -11.26 6.10
CA GLU A 20 -12.40 -11.32 7.50
C GLU A 20 -12.21 -12.70 8.17
N HIS A 21 -12.23 -13.77 7.38
CA HIS A 21 -12.03 -15.14 7.87
C HIS A 21 -10.74 -15.80 7.35
N SER A 22 -9.77 -14.96 6.95
CA SER A 22 -8.45 -15.45 6.54
C SER A 22 -7.51 -15.53 7.74
N ASP A 23 -6.38 -16.20 7.56
CA ASP A 23 -5.30 -16.25 8.55
C ASP A 23 -4.45 -14.94 8.60
N TYR A 24 -4.85 -13.91 7.88
CA TYR A 24 -4.16 -12.63 7.83
C TYR A 24 -4.76 -11.64 8.81
N GLU A 25 -3.90 -10.88 9.52
CA GLU A 25 -4.29 -9.70 10.28
C GLU A 25 -4.47 -8.51 9.35
N ILE A 26 -5.60 -7.81 9.47
CA ILE A 26 -6.01 -6.74 8.57
C ILE A 26 -6.07 -5.41 9.30
N TYR A 27 -5.18 -4.51 8.92
CA TYR A 27 -5.11 -3.18 9.51
C TYR A 27 -5.65 -2.12 8.54
N ILE A 28 -6.75 -1.47 8.90
CA ILE A 28 -7.39 -0.42 8.09
C ILE A 28 -7.19 0.95 8.74
N ALA A 29 -6.52 1.86 8.03
CA ALA A 29 -6.38 3.25 8.42
C ALA A 29 -7.48 4.10 7.79
N SER A 30 -8.37 4.67 8.59
CA SER A 30 -9.41 5.59 8.11
C SER A 30 -9.98 6.45 9.23
N SER A 31 -9.91 7.77 9.07
CA SER A 31 -10.56 8.73 9.96
C SER A 31 -12.09 8.81 9.76
N TYR A 32 -12.60 8.19 8.71
CA TYR A 32 -14.03 8.18 8.38
C TYR A 32 -14.77 6.93 8.89
N LEU A 33 -14.05 5.99 9.50
CA LEU A 33 -14.62 4.78 10.09
C LEU A 33 -14.53 4.85 11.62
N LYS A 34 -15.45 4.18 12.30
CA LYS A 34 -15.33 3.96 13.75
C LYS A 34 -14.15 3.03 14.02
N LYS A 35 -13.46 3.28 15.13
CA LYS A 35 -12.43 2.37 15.63
C LYS A 35 -13.07 0.99 15.88
N GLU A 36 -12.40 -0.04 15.43
CA GLU A 36 -12.83 -1.43 15.57
C GLU A 36 -11.59 -2.29 15.82
N ASP A 37 -11.74 -3.25 16.69
CA ASP A 37 -10.72 -4.25 17.01
C ASP A 37 -11.47 -5.56 17.24
N ARG A 38 -11.60 -6.34 16.19
CA ARG A 38 -12.46 -7.51 16.19
C ARG A 38 -11.91 -8.61 15.32
N GLU A 39 -11.75 -9.83 15.90
CA GLU A 39 -11.16 -10.96 15.20
C GLU A 39 -9.84 -10.59 14.55
N ASN A 40 -9.71 -10.77 13.24
CA ASN A 40 -8.53 -10.42 12.47
C ASN A 40 -8.62 -9.03 11.76
N VAL A 41 -9.60 -8.17 12.14
CA VAL A 41 -9.82 -6.85 11.53
C VAL A 41 -9.64 -5.73 12.55
N HIS A 42 -8.68 -4.86 12.30
CA HIS A 42 -8.30 -3.74 13.13
C HIS A 42 -8.47 -2.42 12.39
N ILE A 43 -9.34 -1.54 12.87
CA ILE A 43 -9.62 -0.24 12.26
C ILE A 43 -9.24 0.88 13.21
N ALA A 44 -8.41 1.81 12.75
CA ALA A 44 -8.09 3.02 13.49
C ALA A 44 -7.95 4.22 12.53
N PRO A 45 -8.08 5.46 13.03
CA PRO A 45 -7.85 6.66 12.23
C PRO A 45 -6.45 6.73 11.62
N ARG A 46 -5.46 6.21 12.36
CA ARG A 46 -4.05 6.14 11.96
C ARG A 46 -3.41 4.90 12.55
N TRP A 47 -2.42 4.38 11.83
CA TRP A 47 -1.51 3.34 12.27
C TRP A 47 -0.07 3.80 12.12
N ASP A 48 0.82 3.24 12.90
CA ASP A 48 2.26 3.32 12.65
C ASP A 48 2.59 2.34 11.51
N PHE A 49 2.57 2.88 10.28
CA PHE A 49 2.86 2.09 9.09
C PHE A 49 4.29 1.58 9.05
N HIS A 50 5.23 2.28 9.68
CA HIS A 50 6.60 1.81 9.75
C HIS A 50 6.65 0.43 10.44
N THR A 51 6.09 0.33 11.64
CA THR A 51 6.05 -0.93 12.39
C THR A 51 5.19 -1.99 11.67
N LEU A 52 4.03 -1.63 11.14
CA LEU A 52 3.15 -2.60 10.48
C LEU A 52 3.75 -3.16 9.19
N LEU A 53 4.48 -2.36 8.42
CA LEU A 53 5.07 -2.79 7.16
C LEU A 53 6.31 -3.68 7.35
N GLU A 54 6.91 -3.74 8.53
CA GLU A 54 7.99 -4.69 8.83
C GLU A 54 7.52 -6.15 8.75
N GLU A 55 6.24 -6.41 9.06
CA GLU A 55 5.64 -7.75 9.07
C GLU A 55 4.60 -7.95 7.96
N ALA A 56 4.28 -6.89 7.21
CA ALA A 56 3.24 -6.95 6.20
C ALA A 56 3.65 -7.78 4.96
N VAL A 57 2.76 -8.64 4.51
CA VAL A 57 2.92 -9.43 3.28
C VAL A 57 2.32 -8.73 2.06
N LEU A 58 1.47 -7.73 2.27
CA LEU A 58 0.81 -6.96 1.22
C LEU A 58 0.41 -5.58 1.74
N PHE A 59 0.62 -4.55 0.94
CA PHE A 59 0.16 -3.20 1.22
C PHE A 59 -0.86 -2.71 0.19
N ILE A 60 -2.10 -2.49 0.63
CA ILE A 60 -3.19 -2.00 -0.23
C ILE A 60 -3.37 -0.50 -0.01
N HIS A 61 -3.20 0.31 -1.06
CA HIS A 61 -3.30 1.76 -0.94
C HIS A 61 -3.79 2.44 -2.23
N HIS A 62 -4.00 3.77 -2.16
CA HIS A 62 -4.54 4.55 -3.28
C HIS A 62 -3.49 5.11 -4.25
N GLY A 63 -2.22 4.73 -4.12
CA GLY A 63 -1.15 5.20 -5.00
C GLY A 63 -0.58 6.57 -4.68
N GLY A 64 -0.82 7.13 -3.48
CA GLY A 64 -0.11 8.33 -3.03
C GLY A 64 1.38 8.05 -2.90
N GLN A 65 2.23 9.04 -3.27
CA GLN A 65 3.67 8.88 -3.32
C GLN A 65 4.27 8.40 -2.00
N ASN A 66 3.84 8.97 -0.87
CA ASN A 66 4.36 8.57 0.44
C ASN A 66 4.07 7.11 0.76
N SER A 67 2.84 6.65 0.51
CA SER A 67 2.48 5.23 0.74
C SER A 67 3.26 4.29 -0.18
N MET A 68 3.41 4.66 -1.45
CA MET A 68 4.18 3.89 -2.42
C MET A 68 5.64 3.73 -1.96
N VAL A 69 6.28 4.84 -1.60
CA VAL A 69 7.69 4.85 -1.15
C VAL A 69 7.83 4.07 0.15
N GLU A 70 6.95 4.28 1.13
CA GLU A 70 6.97 3.57 2.41
C GLU A 70 6.87 2.05 2.21
N GLY A 71 5.91 1.58 1.42
CA GLY A 71 5.78 0.16 1.10
C GLY A 71 7.04 -0.42 0.43
N LEU A 72 7.65 0.32 -0.52
CA LEU A 72 8.88 -0.12 -1.18
C LEU A 72 10.09 -0.13 -0.24
N LEU A 73 10.24 0.85 0.64
CA LEU A 73 11.34 0.88 1.63
C LEU A 73 11.32 -0.34 2.55
N HIS A 74 10.13 -0.86 2.86
CA HIS A 74 9.96 -2.11 3.61
C HIS A 74 10.00 -3.37 2.72
N GLY A 75 10.11 -3.21 1.39
CA GLY A 75 10.13 -4.33 0.45
C GLY A 75 8.79 -5.07 0.33
N VAL A 76 7.70 -4.41 0.69
CA VAL A 76 6.35 -4.98 0.67
C VAL A 76 5.72 -4.80 -0.71
N PRO A 77 5.25 -5.87 -1.37
CA PRO A 77 4.53 -5.76 -2.63
C PRO A 77 3.20 -5.03 -2.44
N GLN A 78 2.75 -4.34 -3.49
CA GLN A 78 1.65 -3.39 -3.38
C GLN A 78 0.46 -3.74 -4.25
N LEU A 79 -0.75 -3.54 -3.74
CA LEU A 79 -1.99 -3.55 -4.50
C LEU A 79 -2.54 -2.13 -4.54
N VAL A 80 -2.50 -1.50 -5.71
CA VAL A 80 -2.79 -0.07 -5.84
C VAL A 80 -4.16 0.17 -6.46
N VAL A 81 -4.97 1.04 -5.84
CA VAL A 81 -6.29 1.46 -6.32
C VAL A 81 -6.29 2.97 -6.58
N PRO A 82 -5.74 3.45 -7.72
CA PRO A 82 -5.41 4.86 -7.91
C PRO A 82 -6.61 5.77 -8.12
N GLY A 83 -7.74 5.22 -8.60
CA GLY A 83 -8.89 6.00 -8.99
C GLY A 83 -8.59 6.93 -10.16
N LYS A 84 -9.15 8.16 -10.14
CA LYS A 84 -9.09 9.10 -11.26
C LYS A 84 -7.94 10.12 -11.16
N VAL A 85 -7.15 10.10 -10.09
CA VAL A 85 -6.06 11.07 -9.87
C VAL A 85 -4.84 10.71 -10.69
N PHE A 86 -4.37 11.65 -11.52
CA PHE A 86 -3.27 11.43 -12.47
C PHE A 86 -1.98 10.94 -11.78
N GLU A 87 -1.53 11.62 -10.74
CA GLU A 87 -0.32 11.24 -9.98
C GLU A 87 -0.41 9.79 -9.46
N ARG A 88 -1.56 9.42 -8.91
CA ARG A 88 -1.79 8.07 -8.38
C ARG A 88 -1.78 7.00 -9.46
N LYS A 89 -2.33 7.29 -10.63
CA LYS A 89 -2.27 6.41 -11.81
C LYS A 89 -0.83 6.23 -12.30
N TYR A 90 -0.07 7.31 -12.32
CA TYR A 90 1.35 7.25 -12.67
C TYR A 90 2.13 6.36 -11.70
N ASN A 91 1.95 6.55 -10.40
CA ASN A 91 2.58 5.74 -9.37
C ASN A 91 2.15 4.27 -9.46
N ALA A 92 0.86 4.00 -9.66
CA ALA A 92 0.32 2.65 -9.83
C ALA A 92 0.93 1.95 -11.06
N LYS A 93 1.03 2.67 -12.18
CA LYS A 93 1.68 2.19 -13.41
C LYS A 93 3.14 1.83 -13.14
N SER A 94 3.88 2.70 -12.45
CA SER A 94 5.28 2.45 -12.08
C SER A 94 5.44 1.18 -11.24
N ILE A 95 4.58 0.96 -10.25
CA ILE A 95 4.59 -0.26 -9.43
C ILE A 95 4.39 -1.50 -10.30
N ALA A 96 3.41 -1.48 -11.21
CA ALA A 96 3.12 -2.61 -12.10
C ALA A 96 4.25 -2.88 -13.12
N GLU A 97 4.79 -1.83 -13.75
CA GLU A 97 5.89 -1.94 -14.73
C GLU A 97 7.18 -2.50 -14.11
N HIS A 98 7.42 -2.24 -12.83
CA HIS A 98 8.56 -2.80 -12.10
C HIS A 98 8.25 -4.11 -11.39
N HIS A 99 7.12 -4.73 -11.64
CA HIS A 99 6.70 -5.99 -11.01
C HIS A 99 6.71 -5.95 -9.46
N ALA A 100 6.47 -4.78 -8.87
CA ALA A 100 6.42 -4.63 -7.41
C ALA A 100 4.99 -4.67 -6.85
N GLY A 101 4.01 -4.99 -7.67
CA GLY A 101 2.61 -5.08 -7.29
C GLY A 101 1.65 -5.07 -8.46
N LEU A 102 0.37 -5.00 -8.17
CA LEU A 102 -0.72 -4.98 -9.15
C LEU A 102 -1.62 -3.74 -8.96
N VAL A 103 -2.41 -3.45 -9.98
CA VAL A 103 -3.37 -2.33 -9.99
C VAL A 103 -4.79 -2.86 -10.07
N ILE A 104 -5.71 -2.21 -9.35
CA ILE A 104 -7.16 -2.41 -9.47
C ILE A 104 -7.79 -1.08 -9.90
N GLU A 105 -8.53 -1.10 -10.99
CA GLU A 105 -9.33 0.06 -11.39
C GLU A 105 -10.56 0.20 -10.47
N GLU A 106 -11.06 1.43 -10.32
CA GLU A 106 -12.15 1.74 -9.38
C GLU A 106 -13.41 0.87 -9.61
N HIS A 107 -13.73 0.57 -10.86
CA HIS A 107 -14.88 -0.24 -11.23
C HIS A 107 -14.70 -1.74 -10.93
N GLU A 108 -13.46 -2.20 -10.82
CA GLU A 108 -13.08 -3.57 -10.47
C GLU A 108 -12.94 -3.79 -8.95
N PHE A 109 -13.19 -2.76 -8.12
CA PHE A 109 -13.01 -2.84 -6.68
C PHE A 109 -14.09 -3.68 -6.01
N THR A 110 -13.93 -4.99 -6.07
CA THR A 110 -14.79 -6.03 -5.48
C THR A 110 -13.96 -6.96 -4.57
N ALA A 111 -14.61 -7.66 -3.65
CA ALA A 111 -13.94 -8.60 -2.76
C ALA A 111 -13.22 -9.71 -3.54
N GLU A 112 -13.86 -10.26 -4.56
CA GLU A 112 -13.30 -11.29 -5.43
C GLU A 112 -12.04 -10.80 -6.15
N THR A 113 -12.09 -9.62 -6.78
CA THR A 113 -10.93 -9.06 -7.50
C THR A 113 -9.77 -8.79 -6.54
N ILE A 114 -10.05 -8.23 -5.35
CA ILE A 114 -9.03 -7.97 -4.34
C ILE A 114 -8.39 -9.26 -3.88
N LEU A 115 -9.20 -10.26 -3.52
CA LEU A 115 -8.70 -11.55 -3.03
C LEU A 115 -7.83 -12.25 -4.08
N ASN A 116 -8.29 -12.29 -5.35
CA ASN A 116 -7.56 -12.94 -6.44
C ASN A 116 -6.22 -12.23 -6.72
N LYS A 117 -6.22 -10.90 -6.78
CA LYS A 117 -4.97 -10.14 -7.00
C LYS A 117 -4.05 -10.20 -5.79
N ALA A 118 -4.58 -10.18 -4.56
CA ALA A 118 -3.80 -10.33 -3.34
C ALA A 118 -3.10 -11.71 -3.29
N LYS A 119 -3.84 -12.79 -3.54
CA LYS A 119 -3.26 -14.15 -3.63
C LYS A 119 -2.16 -14.21 -4.66
N LYS A 120 -2.40 -13.70 -5.87
CA LYS A 120 -1.39 -13.66 -6.92
C LYS A 120 -0.12 -12.94 -6.48
N ILE A 121 -0.24 -11.78 -5.81
CA ILE A 121 0.92 -11.03 -5.31
C ILE A 121 1.69 -11.83 -4.24
N MET A 122 0.98 -12.43 -3.29
CA MET A 122 1.59 -13.13 -2.15
C MET A 122 2.21 -14.48 -2.54
N GLU A 123 1.74 -15.10 -3.61
CA GLU A 123 2.24 -16.38 -4.12
C GLU A 123 3.33 -16.21 -5.18
N GLU A 124 3.58 -14.99 -5.65
CA GLU A 124 4.54 -14.71 -6.72
C GLU A 124 5.87 -14.18 -6.15
N ASP A 125 6.82 -15.09 -5.89
CA ASP A 125 8.15 -14.78 -5.34
C ASP A 125 8.90 -13.69 -6.12
N THR A 126 8.72 -13.63 -7.44
CA THR A 126 9.35 -12.60 -8.30
C THR A 126 8.84 -11.22 -8.01
N MET A 127 7.57 -11.07 -7.65
CA MET A 127 6.96 -9.79 -7.30
C MET A 127 7.47 -9.29 -5.94
N ILE A 128 7.57 -10.18 -4.98
CA ILE A 128 8.15 -9.90 -3.66
C ILE A 128 9.62 -9.47 -3.82
N ALA A 129 10.42 -10.24 -4.58
CA ALA A 129 11.82 -9.92 -4.84
C ALA A 129 11.99 -8.57 -5.56
N SER A 130 11.09 -8.22 -6.48
CA SER A 130 11.09 -6.94 -7.19
C SER A 130 10.79 -5.76 -6.25
N ALA A 131 9.79 -5.87 -5.37
CA ALA A 131 9.50 -4.86 -4.36
C ALA A 131 10.71 -4.60 -3.45
N GLN A 132 11.34 -5.66 -2.97
CA GLN A 132 12.56 -5.58 -2.16
C GLN A 132 13.74 -4.95 -2.91
N ALA A 133 13.93 -5.31 -4.19
CA ALA A 133 15.00 -4.74 -5.02
C ALA A 133 14.81 -3.24 -5.26
N LEU A 134 13.58 -2.79 -5.50
CA LEU A 134 13.24 -1.37 -5.61
C LEU A 134 13.49 -0.63 -4.29
N GLY A 135 13.09 -1.19 -3.16
CA GLY A 135 13.35 -0.62 -1.84
C GLY A 135 14.84 -0.39 -1.61
N ARG A 136 15.67 -1.40 -1.90
CA ARG A 136 17.14 -1.26 -1.81
C ARG A 136 17.70 -0.16 -2.72
N LYS A 137 17.14 0.01 -3.93
CA LYS A 137 17.54 1.10 -4.85
C LYS A 137 17.17 2.46 -4.27
N LEU A 138 15.97 2.61 -3.70
CA LEU A 138 15.52 3.85 -3.05
C LEU A 138 16.42 4.24 -1.86
N VAL A 139 16.80 3.28 -1.02
CA VAL A 139 17.74 3.51 0.08
C VAL A 139 19.09 3.98 -0.44
N LYS A 140 19.65 3.32 -1.48
CA LYS A 140 20.94 3.69 -2.10
C LYS A 140 20.89 5.07 -2.75
N ALA A 141 19.75 5.45 -3.37
CA ALA A 141 19.58 6.76 -3.96
C ALA A 141 19.53 7.91 -2.92
N GLY A 142 19.48 7.54 -1.64
CA GLY A 142 19.57 8.47 -0.51
C GLY A 142 18.25 9.09 -0.09
N GLY A 143 17.12 8.75 -0.74
CA GLY A 143 15.77 9.15 -0.35
C GLY A 143 15.66 10.58 0.21
N ALA A 144 14.71 10.80 1.11
CA ALA A 144 14.54 12.08 1.81
C ALA A 144 15.77 12.50 2.66
N GLY A 145 16.50 11.53 3.20
CA GLY A 145 17.69 11.81 4.01
C GLY A 145 18.85 12.43 3.22
N LYS A 146 18.96 12.17 1.91
CA LYS A 146 19.96 12.82 1.05
C LYS A 146 19.56 14.25 0.76
N ILE A 147 18.28 14.48 0.45
CA ILE A 147 17.73 15.82 0.19
C ILE A 147 17.90 16.72 1.41
N ILE A 148 17.57 16.23 2.61
CA ILE A 148 17.75 16.98 3.87
C ILE A 148 19.24 17.32 4.10
N ARG A 149 20.16 16.37 3.87
CA ARG A 149 21.60 16.64 4.00
C ARG A 149 22.13 17.64 2.99
N GLU A 150 21.62 17.63 1.76
CA GLU A 150 22.01 18.60 0.72
C GLU A 150 21.48 19.99 1.02
N ILE A 151 20.24 20.13 1.54
CA ILE A 151 19.67 21.40 1.99
C ILE A 151 20.53 21.99 3.13
N HIS A 152 20.90 21.18 4.13
CA HIS A 152 21.77 21.65 5.21
C HIS A 152 23.19 22.04 4.78
N ARG A 153 23.73 21.42 3.73
CA ARG A 153 25.04 21.81 3.16
C ARG A 153 24.98 23.07 2.31
N GLY A 154 23.84 23.38 1.70
CA GLY A 154 23.63 24.58 0.89
C GLY A 154 23.33 25.85 1.70
N CYS A 155 23.09 25.72 3.02
CA CYS A 155 22.83 26.85 3.94
C CYS A 155 24.04 27.22 4.81
N SER A 156 25.23 26.73 4.47
CA SER A 156 26.48 27.01 5.20
C SER A 156 27.36 27.96 4.40
#